data_d6da592955f53ecffcd16e2ebc618b0b
#
_entry.id   d6da592955f53ecffcd16e2ebc618b0b
#
_cell.length_a   1.000
_cell.length_b   1.000
_cell.length_c   1.000
_cell.angle_alpha   90.00
_cell.angle_beta   90.00
_cell.angle_gamma   90.00
#
_symmetry.space_group_name_H-M   'P 1'
#
loop_
_entity.id
_entity.type
_entity.pdbx_description
1 polymer ?
#
loop_
_entity_poly.entity_id
_entity_poly.type
_entity_poly.pdbx_seq_one_letter_code
_entity_poly.pdbx_strand_id
1 'polypeptide(L)'
;MLPRFADKKKKIMSDWNAAQYAKFKAQRTLPAAELANALPAQGVESIIDLGCGIGNSTAVLKNRFPQAHIVGADSSDDMLDFARKNEPELEFIKLNVPDDIETLGRKFDVVYSNACLQWIPNHKELLGRLMELVNPGGTLAVRIPQQAKHPMHKLMPMVAQSGEWAEKIKYRRKYNCLTEEEYFDILSDISSDFRLWETTYFFKMPSHRSIVEWYKGTGMRPYLDGLSDEDKIKFENDVLAEVEKLYPIQKNGEIIFRFPRLFFMAVK
;
A
#
# COMPACT_ATOMS: atom_id res chain seq x y z
N MET A 1 -15.46 -3.14 -41.35
CA MET A 1 -15.11 -1.89 -40.70
C MET A 1 -15.87 -1.86 -39.36
N LEU A 2 -15.26 -2.31 -38.28
CA LEU A 2 -15.86 -2.40 -36.94
C LEU A 2 -15.59 -1.07 -36.22
N PRO A 3 -16.53 -0.51 -35.44
CA PRO A 3 -16.35 0.75 -34.76
C PRO A 3 -15.36 0.60 -33.59
N ARG A 4 -14.35 1.47 -33.57
CA ARG A 4 -13.45 1.65 -32.42
C ARG A 4 -14.29 2.08 -31.22
N PHE A 5 -14.31 1.27 -30.17
CA PHE A 5 -14.79 1.67 -28.87
C PHE A 5 -13.88 2.78 -28.33
N ALA A 6 -14.43 3.98 -28.26
CA ALA A 6 -13.76 5.12 -27.62
C ALA A 6 -13.59 4.81 -26.14
N ASP A 7 -12.34 4.73 -25.73
CA ASP A 7 -11.86 4.55 -24.39
C ASP A 7 -12.39 5.67 -23.48
N LYS A 8 -13.42 5.38 -22.68
CA LYS A 8 -13.74 6.19 -21.51
C LYS A 8 -12.63 5.91 -20.48
N LYS A 9 -11.52 6.63 -20.57
CA LYS A 9 -10.55 6.72 -19.47
C LYS A 9 -11.32 7.09 -18.21
N LYS A 10 -11.65 6.10 -17.38
CA LYS A 10 -12.06 6.31 -16.00
C LYS A 10 -10.92 7.08 -15.36
N LYS A 11 -11.19 8.32 -14.97
CA LYS A 11 -10.30 9.14 -14.15
C LYS A 11 -10.07 8.38 -12.85
N ILE A 12 -9.04 7.55 -12.82
CA ILE A 12 -8.64 6.78 -11.65
C ILE A 12 -8.05 7.79 -10.69
N MET A 13 -8.72 7.94 -9.57
CA MET A 13 -8.36 8.67 -8.35
C MET A 13 -7.36 9.81 -8.58
N SER A 14 -7.82 11.05 -8.37
CA SER A 14 -6.99 12.24 -8.33
C SER A 14 -5.74 12.03 -7.47
N ASP A 15 -4.64 12.62 -7.88
CA ASP A 15 -3.28 12.45 -7.38
C ASP A 15 -3.15 12.31 -5.86
N TRP A 16 -2.28 11.39 -5.43
CA TRP A 16 -1.93 11.19 -4.03
C TRP A 16 -1.32 12.48 -3.46
N ASN A 17 -1.80 12.92 -2.29
CA ASN A 17 -1.22 14.07 -1.60
C ASN A 17 0.03 13.65 -0.83
N ALA A 18 1.20 13.84 -1.45
CA ALA A 18 2.50 13.46 -0.90
C ALA A 18 2.79 14.14 0.46
N ALA A 19 2.39 15.41 0.66
CA ALA A 19 2.59 16.13 1.91
C ALA A 19 1.78 15.54 3.07
N GLN A 20 0.51 15.18 2.84
CA GLN A 20 -0.32 14.51 3.85
C GLN A 20 0.20 13.11 4.16
N TYR A 21 0.72 12.40 3.15
CA TYR A 21 1.32 11.08 3.33
C TYR A 21 2.59 11.13 4.18
N ALA A 22 3.41 12.17 4.03
CA ALA A 22 4.68 12.36 4.74
C ALA A 22 4.53 12.58 6.26
N LYS A 23 3.37 13.05 6.76
CA LYS A 23 3.13 13.30 8.20
C LYS A 23 3.37 12.07 9.09
N PHE A 24 3.22 10.86 8.55
CA PHE A 24 3.39 9.60 9.26
C PHE A 24 4.53 8.75 8.67
N LYS A 25 5.57 9.41 8.14
CA LYS A 25 6.69 8.76 7.47
C LYS A 25 7.34 7.67 8.35
N ALA A 26 7.67 8.01 9.60
CA ALA A 26 8.37 7.10 10.52
C ALA A 26 7.59 5.78 10.75
N GLN A 27 6.30 5.88 11.07
CA GLN A 27 5.46 4.70 11.32
C GLN A 27 5.23 3.85 10.07
N ARG A 28 5.21 4.47 8.89
CA ARG A 28 5.05 3.78 7.59
C ARG A 28 6.35 3.13 7.13
N THR A 29 7.49 3.61 7.60
CA THR A 29 8.81 3.06 7.28
C THR A 29 9.09 1.75 8.02
N LEU A 30 8.57 1.57 9.26
CA LEU A 30 8.81 0.36 10.05
C LEU A 30 8.48 -0.94 9.30
N PRO A 31 7.29 -1.11 8.69
CA PRO A 31 6.99 -2.32 7.94
C PRO A 31 7.85 -2.51 6.69
N ALA A 32 8.25 -1.40 6.03
CA ALA A 32 9.18 -1.50 4.91
C ALA A 32 10.54 -2.00 5.36
N ALA A 33 11.05 -1.48 6.49
CA ALA A 33 12.31 -1.93 7.06
C ALA A 33 12.25 -3.41 7.51
N GLU A 34 11.14 -3.85 8.11
CA GLU A 34 10.95 -5.25 8.50
C GLU A 34 11.05 -6.17 7.28
N LEU A 35 10.32 -5.86 6.20
CA LEU A 35 10.38 -6.65 4.96
C LEU A 35 11.77 -6.64 4.33
N ALA A 36 12.43 -5.47 4.26
CA ALA A 36 13.78 -5.36 3.71
C ALA A 36 14.81 -6.14 4.53
N ASN A 37 14.69 -6.14 5.86
CA ASN A 37 15.59 -6.89 6.75
C ASN A 37 15.35 -8.41 6.69
N ALA A 38 14.18 -8.87 6.25
CA ALA A 38 13.91 -10.28 6.04
C ALA A 38 14.55 -10.84 4.75
N LEU A 39 14.96 -9.97 3.81
CA LEU A 39 15.63 -10.36 2.57
C LEU A 39 17.03 -10.96 2.83
N PRO A 40 17.51 -11.86 1.95
CA PRO A 40 18.87 -12.39 2.02
C PRO A 40 19.91 -11.27 2.11
N ALA A 41 20.95 -11.48 2.91
CA ALA A 41 21.99 -10.47 3.13
C ALA A 41 22.98 -10.34 1.96
N GLN A 42 23.10 -11.38 1.13
CA GLN A 42 24.06 -11.50 0.04
C GLN A 42 23.37 -11.93 -1.27
N GLY A 43 24.03 -11.69 -2.39
CA GLY A 43 23.53 -12.10 -3.71
C GLY A 43 22.43 -11.21 -4.27
N VAL A 44 22.24 -9.99 -3.73
CA VAL A 44 21.24 -9.02 -4.21
C VAL A 44 21.99 -7.87 -4.88
N GLU A 45 21.94 -7.84 -6.21
CA GLU A 45 22.60 -6.80 -7.04
C GLU A 45 21.57 -5.87 -7.70
N SER A 46 20.32 -6.34 -7.88
CA SER A 46 19.26 -5.59 -8.57
C SER A 46 17.92 -5.70 -7.84
N ILE A 47 17.28 -4.55 -7.59
CA ILE A 47 15.99 -4.47 -6.89
C ILE A 47 15.05 -3.53 -7.66
N ILE A 48 13.79 -3.94 -7.80
CA ILE A 48 12.69 -3.03 -8.15
C ILE A 48 11.72 -2.89 -6.98
N ASP A 49 11.38 -1.65 -6.63
CA ASP A 49 10.40 -1.29 -5.60
C ASP A 49 9.10 -0.83 -6.27
N LEU A 50 8.12 -1.73 -6.38
CA LEU A 50 6.85 -1.52 -7.06
C LEU A 50 5.85 -0.78 -6.15
N GLY A 51 5.38 0.38 -6.61
CA GLY A 51 4.55 1.30 -5.85
C GLY A 51 5.35 2.03 -4.78
N CYS A 52 6.53 2.53 -5.15
CA CYS A 52 7.50 3.19 -4.26
C CYS A 52 6.96 4.47 -3.62
N GLY A 53 5.91 5.07 -4.19
CA GLY A 53 5.33 6.33 -3.72
C GLY A 53 6.37 7.45 -3.65
N ILE A 54 6.50 8.07 -2.49
CA ILE A 54 7.47 9.15 -2.23
C ILE A 54 8.91 8.68 -1.99
N GLY A 55 9.25 7.42 -2.30
CA GLY A 55 10.60 6.86 -2.24
C GLY A 55 11.04 6.30 -0.87
N ASN A 56 10.15 6.25 0.13
CA ASN A 56 10.55 5.80 1.48
C ASN A 56 11.05 4.36 1.53
N SER A 57 10.37 3.42 0.87
CA SER A 57 10.78 2.02 0.82
C SER A 57 12.06 1.85 -0.01
N THR A 58 12.17 2.62 -1.10
CA THR A 58 13.37 2.63 -1.94
C THR A 58 14.61 3.08 -1.17
N ALA A 59 14.49 4.13 -0.34
CA ALA A 59 15.56 4.57 0.55
C ALA A 59 15.92 3.53 1.62
N VAL A 60 14.95 2.82 2.18
CA VAL A 60 15.19 1.70 3.11
C VAL A 60 15.96 0.58 2.43
N LEU A 61 15.59 0.23 1.19
CA LEU A 61 16.31 -0.78 0.41
C LEU A 61 17.74 -0.33 0.11
N LYS A 62 17.96 0.95 -0.25
CA LYS A 62 19.31 1.48 -0.49
C LYS A 62 20.19 1.43 0.75
N ASN A 63 19.63 1.74 1.90
CA ASN A 63 20.38 1.62 3.17
C ASN A 63 20.74 0.15 3.50
N ARG A 64 19.88 -0.80 3.16
CA ARG A 64 20.10 -2.24 3.41
C ARG A 64 21.04 -2.87 2.38
N PHE A 65 20.99 -2.42 1.12
CA PHE A 65 21.76 -2.92 -0.01
C PHE A 65 22.49 -1.78 -0.73
N PRO A 66 23.53 -1.19 -0.11
CA PRO A 66 24.18 0.01 -0.63
C PRO A 66 24.85 -0.19 -1.99
N GLN A 67 25.20 -1.41 -2.36
CA GLN A 67 25.84 -1.74 -3.63
C GLN A 67 24.84 -2.16 -4.73
N ALA A 68 23.59 -2.45 -4.36
CA ALA A 68 22.60 -2.88 -5.33
C ALA A 68 22.12 -1.69 -6.20
N HIS A 69 21.81 -2.00 -7.46
CA HIS A 69 21.07 -1.12 -8.34
C HIS A 69 19.57 -1.19 -7.98
N ILE A 70 19.01 -0.09 -7.51
CA ILE A 70 17.64 -0.04 -7.01
C ILE A 70 16.83 0.95 -7.83
N VAL A 71 15.68 0.50 -8.32
CA VAL A 71 14.73 1.31 -9.08
C VAL A 71 13.41 1.40 -8.34
N GLY A 72 12.98 2.59 -7.98
CA GLY A 72 11.63 2.86 -7.51
C GLY A 72 10.67 3.04 -8.68
N ALA A 73 9.53 2.39 -8.66
CA ALA A 73 8.52 2.48 -9.70
C ALA A 73 7.15 2.85 -9.12
N ASP A 74 6.48 3.86 -9.68
CA ASP A 74 5.12 4.26 -9.29
C ASP A 74 4.35 4.77 -10.51
N SER A 75 3.02 4.73 -10.46
CA SER A 75 2.15 5.25 -11.52
C SER A 75 1.86 6.74 -11.40
N SER A 76 2.10 7.36 -10.24
CA SER A 76 1.79 8.75 -9.93
C SER A 76 2.99 9.66 -10.18
N ASP A 77 2.85 10.61 -11.11
CA ASP A 77 3.88 11.61 -11.38
C ASP A 77 4.17 12.46 -10.13
N ASP A 78 3.16 12.88 -9.36
CA ASP A 78 3.34 13.67 -8.14
C ASP A 78 4.17 12.94 -7.08
N MET A 79 3.97 11.61 -6.94
CA MET A 79 4.75 10.79 -6.02
C MET A 79 6.20 10.68 -6.48
N LEU A 80 6.41 10.44 -7.78
CA LEU A 80 7.74 10.31 -8.37
C LEU A 80 8.52 11.62 -8.32
N ASP A 81 7.87 12.76 -8.56
CA ASP A 81 8.51 14.07 -8.48
C ASP A 81 8.94 14.39 -7.04
N PHE A 82 8.12 14.02 -6.06
CA PHE A 82 8.49 14.13 -4.66
C PHE A 82 9.64 13.18 -4.30
N ALA A 83 9.63 11.95 -4.79
CA ALA A 83 10.68 10.96 -4.57
C ALA A 83 12.02 11.43 -5.14
N ARG A 84 12.06 11.86 -6.40
CA ARG A 84 13.27 12.40 -7.06
C ARG A 84 13.86 13.62 -6.34
N LYS A 85 12.99 14.47 -5.79
CA LYS A 85 13.44 15.67 -5.04
C LYS A 85 14.08 15.31 -3.70
N ASN A 86 13.57 14.29 -3.02
CA ASN A 86 14.03 13.93 -1.67
C ASN A 86 15.14 12.88 -1.66
N GLU A 87 15.21 12.05 -2.70
CA GLU A 87 16.18 10.97 -2.84
C GLU A 87 16.84 11.06 -4.25
N PRO A 88 17.57 12.16 -4.54
CA PRO A 88 18.11 12.44 -5.89
C PRO A 88 19.14 11.41 -6.38
N GLU A 89 19.73 10.65 -5.48
CA GLU A 89 20.69 9.58 -5.77
C GLU A 89 20.02 8.28 -6.29
N LEU A 90 18.68 8.18 -6.19
CA LEU A 90 17.95 6.97 -6.55
C LEU A 90 17.26 7.12 -7.91
N GLU A 91 17.16 6.01 -8.62
CA GLU A 91 16.42 5.93 -9.87
C GLU A 91 14.93 5.76 -9.62
N PHE A 92 14.10 6.60 -10.27
CA PHE A 92 12.64 6.52 -10.21
C PHE A 92 12.03 6.53 -11.60
N ILE A 93 11.19 5.53 -11.89
CA ILE A 93 10.52 5.38 -13.18
C ILE A 93 9.00 5.39 -13.02
N LYS A 94 8.31 5.86 -14.06
CA LYS A 94 6.86 5.74 -14.16
C LYS A 94 6.51 4.34 -14.65
N LEU A 95 5.69 3.63 -13.87
CA LEU A 95 5.23 2.29 -14.19
C LEU A 95 3.85 2.04 -13.59
N ASN A 96 2.90 1.63 -14.39
CA ASN A 96 1.58 1.22 -13.92
C ASN A 96 1.53 -0.31 -13.77
N VAL A 97 1.46 -0.79 -12.54
CA VAL A 97 1.31 -2.22 -12.24
C VAL A 97 -0.19 -2.57 -12.24
N PRO A 98 -0.63 -3.61 -12.96
CA PRO A 98 0.14 -4.62 -13.67
C PRO A 98 0.39 -4.36 -15.17
N ASP A 99 -0.11 -3.25 -15.72
CA ASP A 99 -0.27 -3.07 -17.17
C ASP A 99 1.07 -2.89 -17.91
N ASP A 100 2.06 -2.28 -17.26
CA ASP A 100 3.34 -1.90 -17.88
C ASP A 100 4.51 -2.79 -17.46
N ILE A 101 4.32 -3.83 -16.64
CA ILE A 101 5.45 -4.60 -16.07
C ILE A 101 6.30 -5.30 -17.13
N GLU A 102 5.71 -5.72 -18.25
CA GLU A 102 6.45 -6.33 -19.36
C GLU A 102 7.38 -5.35 -20.08
N THR A 103 7.11 -4.03 -19.97
CA THR A 103 7.95 -2.98 -20.60
C THR A 103 9.32 -2.86 -19.92
N LEU A 104 9.48 -3.40 -18.72
CA LEU A 104 10.75 -3.40 -18.00
C LEU A 104 11.86 -4.14 -18.75
N GLY A 105 11.53 -5.19 -19.55
CA GLY A 105 12.44 -5.91 -20.40
C GLY A 105 13.63 -6.58 -19.66
N ARG A 106 13.59 -6.62 -18.33
CA ARG A 106 14.64 -7.20 -17.47
C ARG A 106 14.03 -7.82 -16.21
N LYS A 107 14.83 -8.68 -15.56
CA LYS A 107 14.51 -9.30 -14.29
C LYS A 107 15.36 -8.72 -13.17
N PHE A 108 14.97 -9.01 -11.93
CA PHE A 108 15.60 -8.49 -10.72
C PHE A 108 15.85 -9.61 -9.72
N ASP A 109 16.87 -9.46 -8.89
CA ASP A 109 17.11 -10.39 -7.79
C ASP A 109 16.07 -10.23 -6.70
N VAL A 110 15.53 -9.02 -6.56
CA VAL A 110 14.40 -8.75 -5.67
C VAL A 110 13.35 -7.91 -6.39
N VAL A 111 12.12 -8.44 -6.44
CA VAL A 111 10.90 -7.69 -6.76
C VAL A 111 10.24 -7.37 -5.42
N TYR A 112 10.27 -6.10 -5.03
CA TYR A 112 9.80 -5.64 -3.74
C TYR A 112 8.53 -4.81 -3.91
N SER A 113 7.57 -4.95 -2.99
CA SER A 113 6.37 -4.11 -2.96
C SER A 113 5.87 -3.89 -1.54
N ASN A 114 5.76 -2.63 -1.15
CA ASN A 114 5.34 -2.23 0.19
C ASN A 114 4.11 -1.33 0.16
N ALA A 115 2.95 -1.84 0.52
CA ALA A 115 1.67 -1.13 0.56
C ALA A 115 1.19 -0.61 -0.82
N CYS A 116 1.43 -1.37 -1.87
CA CYS A 116 0.95 -1.09 -3.22
C CYS A 116 -0.12 -2.09 -3.66
N LEU A 117 0.16 -3.40 -3.56
CA LEU A 117 -0.66 -4.43 -4.22
C LEU A 117 -2.12 -4.45 -3.74
N GLN A 118 -2.44 -4.01 -2.52
CA GLN A 118 -3.83 -3.92 -2.06
C GLN A 118 -4.75 -3.04 -2.93
N TRP A 119 -4.18 -2.24 -3.82
CA TRP A 119 -4.93 -1.40 -4.75
C TRP A 119 -5.22 -2.07 -6.09
N ILE A 120 -4.52 -3.18 -6.38
CA ILE A 120 -4.56 -3.90 -7.63
C ILE A 120 -5.46 -5.14 -7.47
N PRO A 121 -6.39 -5.41 -8.38
CA PRO A 121 -7.22 -6.61 -8.32
C PRO A 121 -6.50 -7.86 -8.83
N ASN A 122 -7.12 -9.02 -8.65
CA ASN A 122 -6.71 -10.30 -9.23
C ASN A 122 -5.30 -10.74 -8.81
N HIS A 123 -5.07 -10.84 -7.50
CA HIS A 123 -3.75 -11.18 -6.94
C HIS A 123 -3.22 -12.53 -7.41
N LYS A 124 -4.07 -13.50 -7.73
CA LYS A 124 -3.61 -14.81 -8.24
C LYS A 124 -2.80 -14.66 -9.54
N GLU A 125 -3.33 -13.94 -10.49
CA GLU A 125 -2.64 -13.66 -11.76
C GLU A 125 -1.47 -12.68 -11.54
N LEU A 126 -1.70 -11.62 -10.76
CA LEU A 126 -0.71 -10.59 -10.48
C LEU A 126 0.59 -11.18 -9.91
N LEU A 127 0.49 -12.04 -8.89
CA LEU A 127 1.67 -12.63 -8.24
C LEU A 127 2.46 -13.53 -9.19
N GLY A 128 1.79 -14.29 -10.07
CA GLY A 128 2.44 -15.05 -11.13
C GLY A 128 3.24 -14.15 -12.08
N ARG A 129 2.64 -13.05 -12.55
CA ARG A 129 3.33 -12.07 -13.41
C ARG A 129 4.49 -11.37 -12.70
N LEU A 130 4.34 -11.02 -11.42
CA LEU A 130 5.44 -10.44 -10.63
C LEU A 130 6.58 -11.44 -10.43
N MET A 131 6.28 -12.73 -10.25
CA MET A 131 7.29 -13.79 -10.15
C MET A 131 8.08 -13.94 -11.46
N GLU A 132 7.49 -13.66 -12.62
CA GLU A 132 8.22 -13.65 -13.91
C GLU A 132 9.30 -12.56 -13.98
N LEU A 133 9.16 -11.46 -13.24
CA LEU A 133 10.19 -10.41 -13.11
C LEU A 133 11.35 -10.82 -12.21
N VAL A 134 11.23 -11.90 -11.44
CA VAL A 134 12.26 -12.36 -10.51
C VAL A 134 13.29 -13.20 -11.27
N ASN A 135 14.58 -12.98 -11.01
CA ASN A 135 15.68 -13.84 -11.48
C ASN A 135 15.57 -15.25 -10.85
N PRO A 136 16.08 -16.31 -11.51
CA PRO A 136 16.20 -17.63 -10.88
C PRO A 136 16.96 -17.52 -9.55
N GLY A 137 16.39 -18.07 -8.46
CA GLY A 137 16.93 -17.95 -7.10
C GLY A 137 16.69 -16.58 -6.43
N GLY A 138 16.07 -15.62 -7.12
CA GLY A 138 15.69 -14.33 -6.57
C GLY A 138 14.40 -14.39 -5.74
N THR A 139 13.95 -13.25 -5.23
CA THR A 139 12.87 -13.16 -4.26
C THR A 139 11.80 -12.14 -4.67
N LEU A 140 10.55 -12.55 -4.68
CA LEU A 140 9.39 -11.65 -4.60
C LEU A 140 9.09 -11.36 -3.13
N ALA A 141 9.15 -10.09 -2.72
CA ALA A 141 8.93 -9.67 -1.34
C ALA A 141 7.78 -8.64 -1.27
N VAL A 142 6.73 -8.96 -0.55
CA VAL A 142 5.51 -8.17 -0.52
C VAL A 142 5.03 -7.92 0.90
N ARG A 143 4.60 -6.69 1.17
CA ARG A 143 3.85 -6.33 2.37
C ARG A 143 2.56 -5.59 2.01
N ILE A 144 1.46 -6.04 2.57
CA ILE A 144 0.12 -5.46 2.40
C ILE A 144 -0.56 -5.23 3.76
N PRO A 145 -1.58 -4.33 3.83
CA PRO A 145 -2.40 -4.22 5.02
C PRO A 145 -3.27 -5.47 5.18
N GLN A 146 -3.41 -5.95 6.43
CA GLN A 146 -4.40 -6.98 6.75
C GLN A 146 -5.79 -6.34 6.87
N GLN A 147 -6.45 -6.17 5.73
CA GLN A 147 -7.67 -5.36 5.63
C GLN A 147 -8.85 -5.96 6.39
N ALA A 148 -9.04 -7.27 6.30
CA ALA A 148 -10.16 -7.96 6.94
C ALA A 148 -10.13 -7.88 8.47
N LYS A 149 -8.93 -7.83 9.08
CA LYS A 149 -8.73 -7.78 10.53
C LYS A 149 -8.68 -6.35 11.08
N HIS A 150 -8.58 -5.32 10.21
CA HIS A 150 -8.40 -3.95 10.68
C HIS A 150 -9.74 -3.23 10.91
N PRO A 151 -10.05 -2.79 12.14
CA PRO A 151 -11.35 -2.19 12.47
C PRO A 151 -11.75 -1.01 11.59
N MET A 152 -10.80 -0.11 11.27
CA MET A 152 -11.05 1.06 10.41
C MET A 152 -11.50 0.72 8.99
N HIS A 153 -11.09 -0.45 8.46
CA HIS A 153 -11.53 -0.89 7.14
C HIS A 153 -13.00 -1.32 7.11
N LYS A 154 -13.57 -1.71 8.26
CA LYS A 154 -14.99 -2.02 8.43
C LYS A 154 -15.79 -0.77 8.78
N LEU A 155 -15.23 0.10 9.62
CA LEU A 155 -15.89 1.29 10.14
C LEU A 155 -16.23 2.30 9.03
N MET A 156 -15.27 2.66 8.18
CA MET A 156 -15.49 3.66 7.14
C MET A 156 -16.62 3.29 6.14
N PRO A 157 -16.68 2.05 5.58
CA PRO A 157 -17.81 1.62 4.78
C PRO A 157 -19.15 1.64 5.53
N MET A 158 -19.13 1.28 6.82
CA MET A 158 -20.33 1.30 7.67
C MET A 158 -20.90 2.72 7.80
N VAL A 159 -20.07 3.70 8.14
CA VAL A 159 -20.49 5.11 8.21
C VAL A 159 -20.96 5.60 6.84
N ALA A 160 -20.21 5.32 5.77
CA ALA A 160 -20.56 5.76 4.42
C ALA A 160 -21.86 5.15 3.84
N GLN A 161 -22.36 4.08 4.45
CA GLN A 161 -23.62 3.42 4.06
C GLN A 161 -24.76 3.73 5.02
N SER A 162 -24.56 4.60 6.03
CA SER A 162 -25.56 4.99 7.01
C SER A 162 -26.09 6.40 6.76
N GLY A 163 -27.34 6.65 7.21
CA GLY A 163 -27.97 7.95 7.19
C GLY A 163 -27.89 8.66 5.83
N GLU A 164 -27.60 9.94 5.84
CA GLU A 164 -27.48 10.77 4.65
C GLU A 164 -26.28 10.39 3.73
N TRP A 165 -25.25 9.73 4.29
CA TRP A 165 -24.08 9.35 3.51
C TRP A 165 -24.36 8.28 2.48
N ALA A 166 -25.35 7.40 2.71
CA ALA A 166 -25.73 6.35 1.77
C ALA A 166 -26.11 6.89 0.39
N GLU A 167 -26.70 8.11 0.35
CA GLU A 167 -27.06 8.79 -0.87
C GLU A 167 -25.93 9.65 -1.44
N LYS A 168 -25.16 10.33 -0.59
CA LYS A 168 -24.09 11.25 -0.99
C LYS A 168 -22.83 10.54 -1.44
N ILE A 169 -22.44 9.43 -0.76
CA ILE A 169 -21.21 8.71 -1.04
C ILE A 169 -21.50 7.49 -1.90
N LYS A 170 -21.13 7.55 -3.17
CA LYS A 170 -21.31 6.43 -4.12
C LYS A 170 -20.15 5.45 -4.11
N TYR A 171 -19.00 5.83 -3.55
CA TYR A 171 -17.84 4.95 -3.44
C TYR A 171 -18.18 3.72 -2.59
N ARG A 172 -17.83 2.55 -3.13
CA ARG A 172 -17.92 1.26 -2.42
C ARG A 172 -16.55 0.62 -2.45
N ARG A 173 -15.94 0.54 -1.27
CA ARG A 173 -14.59 -0.01 -1.15
C ARG A 173 -14.56 -1.46 -1.57
N LYS A 174 -13.68 -1.77 -2.52
CA LYS A 174 -13.31 -3.15 -2.85
C LYS A 174 -12.03 -3.50 -2.10
N TYR A 175 -12.02 -4.68 -1.51
CA TYR A 175 -10.84 -5.26 -0.90
C TYR A 175 -10.26 -6.26 -1.90
N ASN A 176 -9.03 -6.01 -2.34
CA ASN A 176 -8.34 -6.87 -3.30
C ASN A 176 -7.41 -7.86 -2.60
N CYS A 177 -7.08 -7.63 -1.31
CA CYS A 177 -6.28 -8.57 -0.54
C CYS A 177 -7.09 -9.85 -0.30
N LEU A 178 -6.43 -10.97 -0.48
CA LEU A 178 -6.94 -12.32 -0.24
C LEU A 178 -6.76 -12.70 1.23
N THR A 179 -7.27 -13.87 1.62
CA THR A 179 -6.99 -14.47 2.93
C THR A 179 -5.58 -15.04 2.98
N GLU A 180 -5.11 -15.37 4.18
CA GLU A 180 -3.80 -15.99 4.37
C GLU A 180 -3.71 -17.34 3.68
N GLU A 181 -4.79 -18.13 3.71
CA GLU A 181 -4.88 -19.43 3.07
C GLU A 181 -4.81 -19.31 1.55
N GLU A 182 -5.53 -18.35 0.96
CA GLU A 182 -5.48 -18.10 -0.48
C GLU A 182 -4.09 -17.67 -0.93
N TYR A 183 -3.39 -16.81 -0.15
CA TYR A 183 -2.00 -16.47 -0.45
C TYR A 183 -1.08 -17.67 -0.30
N PHE A 184 -1.27 -18.49 0.73
CA PHE A 184 -0.46 -19.70 0.94
C PHE A 184 -0.53 -20.64 -0.27
N ASP A 185 -1.74 -20.89 -0.78
CA ASP A 185 -1.95 -21.76 -1.95
C ASP A 185 -1.28 -21.17 -3.21
N ILE A 186 -1.46 -19.85 -3.46
CA ILE A 186 -0.83 -19.20 -4.61
C ILE A 186 0.70 -19.27 -4.52
N LEU A 187 1.28 -18.98 -3.35
CA LEU A 187 2.73 -18.99 -3.15
C LEU A 187 3.30 -20.39 -3.32
N SER A 188 2.57 -21.42 -2.86
CA SER A 188 2.95 -22.83 -3.08
C SER A 188 3.00 -23.22 -4.55
N ASP A 189 2.10 -22.63 -5.37
CA ASP A 189 2.03 -22.93 -6.81
C ASP A 189 3.14 -22.24 -7.62
N ILE A 190 3.59 -21.04 -7.19
CA ILE A 190 4.45 -20.18 -8.02
C ILE A 190 5.91 -20.09 -7.56
N SER A 191 6.28 -20.71 -6.43
CA SER A 191 7.61 -20.58 -5.85
C SER A 191 8.21 -21.91 -5.41
N SER A 192 9.55 -21.97 -5.34
CA SER A 192 10.28 -23.14 -4.84
C SER A 192 10.30 -23.19 -3.29
N ASP A 193 10.24 -22.02 -2.65
CA ASP A 193 10.15 -21.83 -1.22
C ASP A 193 9.49 -20.49 -0.90
N PHE A 194 8.77 -20.40 0.21
CA PHE A 194 8.15 -19.15 0.63
C PHE A 194 7.99 -19.04 2.13
N ARG A 195 7.85 -17.79 2.58
CA ARG A 195 7.50 -17.44 3.95
C ARG A 195 6.31 -16.49 3.95
N LEU A 196 5.31 -16.77 4.78
CA LEU A 196 4.14 -15.93 5.04
C LEU A 196 4.07 -15.63 6.53
N TRP A 197 3.89 -14.35 6.93
CA TRP A 197 3.75 -13.97 8.34
C TRP A 197 2.94 -12.69 8.52
N GLU A 198 2.43 -12.50 9.73
CA GLU A 198 1.73 -11.29 10.14
C GLU A 198 2.50 -10.58 11.26
N THR A 199 2.58 -9.24 11.16
CA THR A 199 3.04 -8.40 12.26
C THR A 199 1.97 -7.36 12.58
N THR A 200 1.58 -7.28 13.85
CA THR A 200 0.71 -6.21 14.34
C THR A 200 1.53 -5.15 15.08
N TYR A 201 1.65 -3.97 14.48
CA TYR A 201 2.27 -2.81 15.12
C TYR A 201 1.28 -2.15 16.07
N PHE A 202 1.77 -1.67 17.22
CA PHE A 202 1.01 -0.89 18.18
C PHE A 202 1.54 0.53 18.20
N PHE A 203 0.86 1.44 17.52
CA PHE A 203 1.24 2.85 17.53
C PHE A 203 0.51 3.59 18.64
N LYS A 204 1.25 4.46 19.33
CA LYS A 204 0.69 5.39 20.29
C LYS A 204 0.13 6.60 19.53
N MET A 205 -1.15 6.86 19.71
CA MET A 205 -1.84 7.99 19.12
C MET A 205 -2.25 8.95 20.22
N PRO A 206 -2.00 10.27 20.06
CA PRO A 206 -2.32 11.26 21.10
C PRO A 206 -3.82 11.51 21.22
N SER A 207 -4.62 11.17 20.22
CA SER A 207 -6.07 11.37 20.22
C SER A 207 -6.76 10.50 19.16
N HIS A 208 -8.08 10.33 19.28
CA HIS A 208 -8.90 9.69 18.25
C HIS A 208 -8.86 10.47 16.93
N ARG A 209 -8.82 11.81 16.99
CA ARG A 209 -8.66 12.66 15.80
C ARG A 209 -7.39 12.31 15.02
N SER A 210 -6.31 11.96 15.68
CA SER A 210 -5.05 11.54 15.01
C SER A 210 -5.22 10.27 14.19
N ILE A 211 -6.11 9.36 14.60
CA ILE A 211 -6.46 8.16 13.81
C ILE A 211 -7.25 8.55 12.55
N VAL A 212 -8.20 9.48 12.67
CA VAL A 212 -8.95 10.01 11.53
C VAL A 212 -8.00 10.69 10.54
N GLU A 213 -7.09 11.54 11.02
CA GLU A 213 -6.08 12.21 10.19
C GLU A 213 -5.15 11.23 9.48
N TRP A 214 -4.79 10.11 10.11
CA TRP A 214 -4.02 9.04 9.47
C TRP A 214 -4.72 8.52 8.22
N TYR A 215 -6.04 8.26 8.33
CA TYR A 215 -6.82 7.71 7.23
C TYR A 215 -7.21 8.74 6.18
N LYS A 216 -7.27 10.01 6.52
CA LYS A 216 -7.58 11.12 5.63
C LYS A 216 -6.62 11.18 4.42
N GLY A 217 -5.33 10.93 4.66
CA GLY A 217 -4.30 10.83 3.61
C GLY A 217 -4.31 9.52 2.82
N THR A 218 -5.17 8.55 3.15
CA THR A 218 -5.15 7.22 2.53
C THR A 218 -6.55 6.64 2.32
N GLY A 219 -6.99 5.79 3.23
CA GLY A 219 -8.21 4.98 3.09
C GLY A 219 -9.52 5.76 3.13
N MET A 220 -9.54 6.97 3.71
CA MET A 220 -10.75 7.80 3.78
C MET A 220 -10.95 8.63 2.51
N ARG A 221 -9.90 8.97 1.80
CA ARG A 221 -9.93 9.85 0.64
C ARG A 221 -11.04 9.53 -0.37
N PRO A 222 -11.24 8.28 -0.83
CA PRO A 222 -12.29 7.99 -1.80
C PRO A 222 -13.72 8.23 -1.29
N TYR A 223 -13.91 8.29 0.03
CA TYR A 223 -15.20 8.64 0.62
C TYR A 223 -15.43 10.14 0.66
N LEU A 224 -14.36 10.93 0.70
CA LEU A 224 -14.42 12.39 0.71
C LEU A 224 -14.55 12.98 -0.71
N ASP A 225 -14.19 12.20 -1.74
CA ASP A 225 -14.26 12.65 -3.12
C ASP A 225 -15.72 12.96 -3.52
N GLY A 226 -15.93 14.17 -4.05
CA GLY A 226 -17.24 14.63 -4.48
C GLY A 226 -18.13 15.23 -3.39
N LEU A 227 -17.69 15.21 -2.12
CA LEU A 227 -18.37 15.91 -1.03
C LEU A 227 -18.00 17.40 -0.99
N SER A 228 -18.95 18.25 -0.57
CA SER A 228 -18.66 19.64 -0.21
C SER A 228 -17.69 19.70 0.99
N ASP A 229 -17.04 20.84 1.20
CA ASP A 229 -16.10 20.96 2.33
C ASP A 229 -16.82 20.86 3.68
N GLU A 230 -18.08 21.30 3.77
CA GLU A 230 -18.93 21.13 4.95
C GLU A 230 -19.25 19.64 5.18
N ASP A 231 -19.66 18.91 4.15
CA ASP A 231 -19.94 17.49 4.22
C ASP A 231 -18.69 16.66 4.55
N LYS A 232 -17.50 17.04 4.06
CA LYS A 232 -16.24 16.39 4.45
C LYS A 232 -16.01 16.48 5.95
N ILE A 233 -16.15 17.68 6.52
CA ILE A 233 -15.99 17.90 7.96
C ILE A 233 -17.01 17.07 8.76
N LYS A 234 -18.27 17.06 8.31
CA LYS A 234 -19.33 16.30 8.96
C LYS A 234 -19.06 14.78 8.90
N PHE A 235 -18.70 14.25 7.73
CA PHE A 235 -18.35 12.85 7.58
C PHE A 235 -17.14 12.45 8.45
N GLU A 236 -16.09 13.30 8.51
CA GLU A 236 -14.95 13.09 9.38
C GLU A 236 -15.34 13.04 10.87
N ASN A 237 -16.32 13.86 11.29
CA ASN A 237 -16.82 13.85 12.67
C ASN A 237 -17.66 12.58 12.96
N ASP A 238 -18.47 12.13 12.02
CA ASP A 238 -19.23 10.90 12.17
C ASP A 238 -18.29 9.67 12.25
N VAL A 239 -17.24 9.65 11.43
CA VAL A 239 -16.16 8.63 11.55
C VAL A 239 -15.47 8.74 12.89
N LEU A 240 -15.16 9.94 13.38
CA LEU A 240 -14.53 10.15 14.67
C LEU A 240 -15.38 9.59 15.83
N ALA A 241 -16.68 9.83 15.83
CA ALA A 241 -17.59 9.31 16.84
C ALA A 241 -17.58 7.77 16.93
N GLU A 242 -17.42 7.09 15.79
CA GLU A 242 -17.28 5.64 15.76
C GLU A 242 -15.87 5.18 16.19
N VAL A 243 -14.81 5.94 15.85
CA VAL A 243 -13.45 5.69 16.30
C VAL A 243 -13.35 5.76 17.83
N GLU A 244 -14.03 6.72 18.47
CA GLU A 244 -14.07 6.87 19.92
C GLU A 244 -14.66 5.64 20.63
N LYS A 245 -15.64 4.98 20.02
CA LYS A 245 -16.21 3.73 20.55
C LYS A 245 -15.28 2.52 20.42
N LEU A 246 -14.45 2.51 19.37
CA LEU A 246 -13.59 1.37 19.03
C LEU A 246 -12.25 1.36 19.77
N TYR A 247 -11.71 2.53 20.09
CA TYR A 247 -10.36 2.69 20.62
C TYR A 247 -10.38 3.33 22.01
N PRO A 248 -10.32 2.55 23.09
CA PRO A 248 -10.33 3.10 24.44
C PRO A 248 -9.07 3.91 24.75
N ILE A 249 -9.24 5.02 25.47
CA ILE A 249 -8.14 5.82 26.00
C ILE A 249 -7.45 5.03 27.12
N GLN A 250 -6.12 4.97 27.08
CA GLN A 250 -5.31 4.30 28.09
C GLN A 250 -5.09 5.21 29.31
N LYS A 251 -4.56 4.66 30.41
CA LYS A 251 -4.34 5.38 31.68
C LYS A 251 -3.48 6.66 31.54
N ASN A 252 -2.59 6.68 30.55
CA ASN A 252 -1.72 7.82 30.24
C ASN A 252 -2.34 8.84 29.27
N GLY A 253 -3.62 8.68 28.90
CA GLY A 253 -4.32 9.54 27.95
C GLY A 253 -4.07 9.21 26.48
N GLU A 254 -3.17 8.29 26.16
CA GLU A 254 -2.90 7.87 24.78
C GLU A 254 -3.83 6.75 24.32
N ILE A 255 -3.83 6.49 23.02
CA ILE A 255 -4.63 5.43 22.38
C ILE A 255 -3.71 4.44 21.69
N ILE A 256 -4.00 3.15 21.85
CA ILE A 256 -3.31 2.09 21.12
C ILE A 256 -3.99 1.91 19.76
N PHE A 257 -3.29 2.27 18.70
CA PHE A 257 -3.72 2.02 17.32
C PHE A 257 -3.05 0.76 16.81
N ARG A 258 -3.84 -0.31 16.66
CA ARG A 258 -3.37 -1.59 16.13
C ARG A 258 -3.31 -1.53 14.61
N PHE A 259 -2.18 -1.96 14.05
CA PHE A 259 -1.88 -1.84 12.64
C PHE A 259 -1.36 -3.17 12.07
N PRO A 260 -2.25 -4.16 11.83
CA PRO A 260 -1.87 -5.48 11.33
C PRO A 260 -1.41 -5.42 9.88
N ARG A 261 -0.33 -6.13 9.57
CA ARG A 261 0.28 -6.22 8.25
C ARG A 261 0.60 -7.66 7.92
N LEU A 262 0.24 -8.06 6.72
CA LEU A 262 0.61 -9.35 6.15
C LEU A 262 1.86 -9.16 5.29
N PHE A 263 2.79 -10.07 5.45
CA PHE A 263 4.05 -10.13 4.73
C PHE A 263 4.18 -11.48 4.05
N PHE A 264 4.78 -11.51 2.89
CA PHE A 264 5.24 -12.75 2.29
C PHE A 264 6.49 -12.51 1.43
N MET A 265 7.29 -13.56 1.35
CA MET A 265 8.45 -13.67 0.48
C MET A 265 8.37 -15.00 -0.24
N ALA A 266 8.68 -15.02 -1.53
CA ALA A 266 8.65 -16.22 -2.36
C ALA A 266 9.91 -16.28 -3.22
N VAL A 267 10.57 -17.42 -3.26
CA VAL A 267 11.82 -17.68 -4.02
C VAL A 267 11.45 -18.33 -5.35
N LYS A 268 12.01 -17.80 -6.44
CA LYS A 268 11.80 -18.36 -7.79
C LYS A 268 12.59 -19.63 -8.03
#